data_884dae52f41e83fd59b258669a8e2439
#
_entry.id   884dae52f41e83fd59b258669a8e2439
#
_cell.length_a   1.000
_cell.length_b   1.000
_cell.length_c   1.000
_cell.angle_alpha   90.00
_cell.angle_beta   90.00
_cell.angle_gamma   90.00
#
_symmetry.space_group_name_H-M   'P 1'
#
loop_
_entity.id
_entity.type
_entity.pdbx_description
1 polymer ?
#
loop_
_entity_poly.entity_id
_entity_poly.type
_entity_poly.pdbx_seq_one_letter_code
_entity_poly.pdbx_strand_id
1 'polypeptide(L)'
;MSASYDKTISQAQSNETQKLVDAFNALDTDAKLAWFYLVYKKMGDSVTPAAPAAAEPELSPILSEDYFKLSDEEQLAIMRDIVNRKDTEHSRAYGAIKENNQLLVWYAWAVGMGDTVVDLPSTYQPTKEINDLLSQIEGLEFEEQMSVFRTISGELGYTDVKPIATQAETGKTSSL
;
A
#
# COMPACT_ATOMS: atom_id res chain seq x y z
N MET A 1 -32.49 -14.60 9.29
CA MET A 1 -31.71 -14.10 10.42
C MET A 1 -30.21 -14.05 10.16
N SER A 2 -29.64 -15.00 9.42
CA SER A 2 -28.20 -15.00 9.10
C SER A 2 -27.75 -13.82 8.20
N ALA A 3 -28.55 -13.46 7.21
CA ALA A 3 -28.17 -12.41 6.23
C ALA A 3 -28.02 -11.00 6.83
N SER A 4 -28.78 -10.65 7.85
CA SER A 4 -28.67 -9.33 8.49
C SER A 4 -27.49 -9.27 9.46
N TYR A 5 -27.15 -10.39 10.09
CA TYR A 5 -26.01 -10.50 10.97
C TYR A 5 -24.70 -10.38 10.17
N ASP A 6 -24.59 -11.13 9.07
CA ASP A 6 -23.43 -11.08 8.17
C ASP A 6 -23.22 -9.67 7.59
N LYS A 7 -24.31 -9.00 7.24
CA LYS A 7 -24.25 -7.63 6.71
C LYS A 7 -23.75 -6.63 7.75
N THR A 8 -24.13 -6.81 9.00
CA THR A 8 -23.68 -5.95 10.10
C THR A 8 -22.20 -6.15 10.39
N ILE A 9 -21.71 -7.40 10.39
CA ILE A 9 -20.29 -7.72 10.55
C ILE A 9 -19.47 -7.14 9.40
N SER A 10 -19.91 -7.34 8.17
CA SER A 10 -19.24 -6.81 6.98
C SER A 10 -19.16 -5.28 7.02
N GLN A 11 -20.21 -4.61 7.47
CA GLN A 11 -20.23 -3.15 7.61
C GLN A 11 -19.27 -2.68 8.69
N ALA A 12 -19.21 -3.38 9.83
CA ALA A 12 -18.28 -3.06 10.92
C ALA A 12 -16.83 -3.23 10.49
N GLN A 13 -16.50 -4.30 9.76
CA GLN A 13 -15.16 -4.53 9.21
C GLN A 13 -14.77 -3.46 8.19
N SER A 14 -15.70 -3.07 7.32
CA SER A 14 -15.47 -2.00 6.34
C SER A 14 -15.19 -0.67 7.03
N ASN A 15 -15.91 -0.35 8.11
CA ASN A 15 -15.70 0.87 8.89
C ASN A 15 -14.36 0.86 9.62
N GLU A 16 -13.96 -0.29 10.15
CA GLU A 16 -12.65 -0.45 10.80
C GLU A 16 -11.51 -0.28 9.79
N THR A 17 -11.61 -0.91 8.63
CA THR A 17 -10.65 -0.74 7.54
C THR A 17 -10.52 0.74 7.14
N GLN A 18 -11.65 1.44 6.99
CA GLN A 18 -11.64 2.84 6.60
C GLN A 18 -10.97 3.74 7.65
N LYS A 19 -11.18 3.47 8.93
CA LYS A 19 -10.50 4.20 10.01
C LYS A 19 -8.99 4.06 9.94
N LEU A 20 -8.50 2.87 9.66
CA LEU A 20 -7.06 2.60 9.55
C LEU A 20 -6.47 3.26 8.29
N VAL A 21 -7.20 3.23 7.18
CA VAL A 21 -6.81 3.95 5.95
C VAL A 21 -6.76 5.46 6.21
N ASP A 22 -7.75 6.01 6.91
CA ASP A 22 -7.77 7.43 7.27
C ASP A 22 -6.60 7.80 8.19
N ALA A 23 -6.25 6.94 9.13
CA ALA A 23 -5.09 7.14 10.01
C ALA A 23 -3.78 7.15 9.21
N PHE A 24 -3.63 6.28 8.21
CA PHE A 24 -2.49 6.31 7.29
C PHE A 24 -2.47 7.61 6.49
N ASN A 25 -3.61 8.02 5.94
CA ASN A 25 -3.71 9.24 5.14
C ASN A 25 -3.38 10.51 5.93
N ALA A 26 -3.56 10.48 7.25
CA ALA A 26 -3.22 11.59 8.14
C ALA A 26 -1.71 11.72 8.42
N LEU A 27 -0.92 10.68 8.12
CA LEU A 27 0.53 10.75 8.27
C LEU A 27 1.13 11.66 7.21
N ASP A 28 2.28 12.30 7.52
CA ASP A 28 3.03 13.01 6.50
C ASP A 28 3.72 12.04 5.53
N THR A 29 4.27 12.57 4.45
CA THR A 29 4.86 11.76 3.37
C THR A 29 5.93 10.81 3.86
N ASP A 30 6.88 11.30 4.65
CA ASP A 30 8.00 10.47 5.12
C ASP A 30 7.54 9.46 6.18
N ALA A 31 6.55 9.81 6.99
CA ALA A 31 5.93 8.89 7.94
C ALA A 31 5.20 7.74 7.23
N LYS A 32 4.54 8.02 6.11
CA LYS A 32 3.91 6.97 5.27
C LYS A 32 4.95 6.00 4.72
N LEU A 33 6.07 6.51 4.23
CA LEU A 33 7.16 5.68 3.72
C LEU A 33 7.77 4.82 4.84
N ALA A 34 8.01 5.42 5.99
CA ALA A 34 8.52 4.69 7.15
C ALA A 34 7.55 3.59 7.60
N TRP A 35 6.26 3.86 7.57
CA TRP A 35 5.22 2.88 7.92
C TRP A 35 5.29 1.63 7.05
N PHE A 36 5.45 1.77 5.73
CA PHE A 36 5.57 0.62 4.82
C PHE A 36 6.73 -0.29 5.22
N TYR A 37 7.89 0.29 5.52
CA TYR A 37 9.04 -0.50 5.95
C TYR A 37 8.83 -1.17 7.31
N LEU A 38 8.22 -0.46 8.25
CA LEU A 38 7.97 -0.99 9.59
C LEU A 38 6.91 -2.10 9.58
N VAL A 39 5.91 -2.01 8.71
CA VAL A 39 4.97 -3.10 8.45
C VAL A 39 5.71 -4.35 7.99
N TYR A 40 6.61 -4.20 7.02
CA TYR A 40 7.42 -5.32 6.56
C TYR A 40 8.25 -5.93 7.69
N LYS A 41 8.92 -5.11 8.48
CA LYS A 41 9.74 -5.59 9.59
C LYS A 41 8.96 -6.36 10.64
N LYS A 42 7.76 -5.90 10.96
CA LYS A 42 6.94 -6.51 12.02
C LYS A 42 6.11 -7.69 11.53
N MET A 43 5.59 -7.60 10.32
CA MET A 43 4.57 -8.51 9.81
C MET A 43 4.94 -9.17 8.48
N GLY A 44 6.14 -8.94 7.97
CA GLY A 44 6.54 -9.43 6.65
C GLY A 44 6.44 -10.93 6.47
N ASP A 45 6.71 -11.69 7.52
CA ASP A 45 6.64 -13.16 7.48
C ASP A 45 5.20 -13.67 7.40
N SER A 46 4.24 -12.93 7.94
CA SER A 46 2.84 -13.35 7.99
C SER A 46 1.98 -12.67 6.92
N VAL A 47 2.37 -11.51 6.43
CA VAL A 47 1.62 -10.71 5.46
C VAL A 47 2.32 -10.64 4.11
N THR A 48 3.09 -11.63 3.77
CA THR A 48 3.68 -11.75 2.44
C THR A 48 2.59 -11.71 1.38
N PRO A 49 2.70 -10.85 0.36
CA PRO A 49 1.74 -10.87 -0.73
C PRO A 49 1.66 -12.27 -1.33
N ALA A 50 0.46 -12.71 -1.60
CA ALA A 50 0.17 -14.06 -2.03
C ALA A 50 1.14 -14.53 -3.12
N ALA A 51 1.74 -15.66 -2.88
CA ALA A 51 2.67 -16.36 -3.77
C ALA A 51 3.47 -15.43 -4.68
N PRO A 52 4.71 -15.12 -4.35
CA PRO A 52 5.55 -14.23 -5.19
C PRO A 52 5.49 -14.58 -6.67
N ALA A 53 5.34 -15.87 -6.98
CA ALA A 53 5.26 -16.37 -8.35
C ALA A 53 4.01 -15.92 -9.12
N ALA A 54 2.95 -15.50 -8.45
CA ALA A 54 1.71 -15.09 -9.13
C ALA A 54 1.70 -13.61 -9.54
N ALA A 55 2.56 -12.79 -8.91
CA ALA A 55 2.59 -11.35 -9.15
C ALA A 55 3.83 -10.88 -9.91
N GLU A 56 4.91 -11.66 -9.85
CA GLU A 56 6.23 -11.31 -10.39
C GLU A 56 6.25 -10.89 -11.87
N PRO A 57 5.55 -11.56 -12.78
CA PRO A 57 5.63 -11.22 -14.21
C PRO A 57 5.02 -9.87 -14.59
N GLU A 58 4.28 -9.24 -13.70
CA GLU A 58 3.54 -8.02 -14.00
C GLU A 58 4.20 -6.75 -13.50
N LEU A 59 5.33 -6.85 -12.80
CA LEU A 59 6.06 -5.67 -12.35
C LEU A 59 6.84 -5.04 -13.49
N SER A 60 6.54 -3.77 -13.76
CA SER A 60 7.27 -2.99 -14.75
C SER A 60 8.75 -2.87 -14.37
N PRO A 61 9.69 -3.00 -15.33
CA PRO A 61 11.12 -2.82 -15.07
C PRO A 61 11.45 -1.50 -14.36
N ILE A 62 10.72 -0.42 -14.63
CA ILE A 62 11.00 0.86 -13.99
C ILE A 62 10.70 0.86 -12.49
N LEU A 63 9.88 -0.08 -12.00
CA LEU A 63 9.57 -0.26 -10.58
C LEU A 63 10.41 -1.37 -9.94
N SER A 64 11.18 -2.10 -10.70
CA SER A 64 11.99 -3.24 -10.24
C SER A 64 13.45 -3.09 -10.68
N GLU A 65 13.85 -3.77 -11.73
CA GLU A 65 15.26 -3.83 -12.16
C GLU A 65 15.89 -2.45 -12.35
N ASP A 66 15.21 -1.55 -13.05
CA ASP A 66 15.72 -0.21 -13.32
C ASP A 66 15.72 0.66 -12.06
N TYR A 67 14.69 0.51 -11.22
CA TYR A 67 14.60 1.22 -9.95
C TYR A 67 15.79 0.89 -9.04
N PHE A 68 16.17 -0.38 -8.95
CA PHE A 68 17.28 -0.81 -8.09
C PHE A 68 18.65 -0.26 -8.53
N LYS A 69 18.76 0.24 -9.74
CA LYS A 69 20.00 0.85 -10.27
C LYS A 69 20.09 2.35 -10.00
N LEU A 70 19.02 2.97 -9.54
CA LEU A 70 18.97 4.41 -9.27
C LEU A 70 19.71 4.76 -7.97
N SER A 71 20.09 6.04 -7.84
CA SER A 71 20.67 6.54 -6.60
C SER A 71 19.62 6.59 -5.48
N ASP A 72 20.08 6.64 -4.23
CA ASP A 72 19.20 6.76 -3.07
C ASP A 72 18.29 7.98 -3.17
N GLU A 73 18.82 9.11 -3.65
CA GLU A 73 18.05 10.35 -3.83
C GLU A 73 16.94 10.18 -4.87
N GLU A 74 17.24 9.55 -5.99
CA GLU A 74 16.27 9.26 -7.05
C GLU A 74 15.19 8.29 -6.57
N GLN A 75 15.59 7.23 -5.88
CA GLN A 75 14.65 6.26 -5.31
C GLN A 75 13.70 6.91 -4.33
N LEU A 76 14.21 7.73 -3.42
CA LEU A 76 13.40 8.40 -2.42
C LEU A 76 12.43 9.40 -3.07
N ALA A 77 12.88 10.13 -4.08
CA ALA A 77 12.03 11.05 -4.83
C ALA A 77 10.86 10.30 -5.50
N ILE A 78 11.13 9.15 -6.09
CA ILE A 78 10.11 8.29 -6.71
C ILE A 78 9.09 7.81 -5.68
N MET A 79 9.55 7.34 -4.53
CA MET A 79 8.67 6.90 -3.43
C MET A 79 7.75 8.03 -2.97
N ARG A 80 8.30 9.23 -2.78
CA ARG A 80 7.53 10.41 -2.38
C ARG A 80 6.50 10.80 -3.43
N ASP A 81 6.87 10.75 -4.70
CA ASP A 81 5.98 11.07 -5.81
C ASP A 81 4.79 10.10 -5.87
N ILE A 82 5.03 8.81 -5.66
CA ILE A 82 3.97 7.79 -5.63
C ILE A 82 3.03 8.04 -4.45
N VAL A 83 3.58 8.26 -3.25
CA VAL A 83 2.78 8.52 -2.04
C VAL A 83 1.96 9.80 -2.19
N ASN A 84 2.50 10.82 -2.85
CA ASN A 84 1.83 12.10 -3.07
C ASN A 84 1.01 12.14 -4.36
N ARG A 85 0.93 11.03 -5.08
CA ARG A 85 0.14 10.89 -6.32
C ARG A 85 0.51 11.92 -7.38
N LYS A 86 1.77 12.27 -7.47
CA LYS A 86 2.26 13.19 -8.49
C LYS A 86 2.24 12.54 -9.86
N ASP A 87 2.03 13.34 -10.89
CA ASP A 87 2.03 12.89 -12.27
C ASP A 87 3.46 12.73 -12.78
N THR A 88 4.03 11.56 -12.54
CA THR A 88 5.36 11.15 -13.00
C THR A 88 5.26 9.80 -13.70
N GLU A 89 6.30 9.46 -14.48
CA GLU A 89 6.37 8.15 -15.15
C GLU A 89 6.24 7.00 -14.17
N HIS A 90 6.97 7.04 -13.06
CA HIS A 90 6.93 5.98 -12.04
C HIS A 90 5.59 5.91 -11.33
N SER A 91 5.03 7.06 -11.00
CA SER A 91 3.72 7.14 -10.34
C SER A 91 2.61 6.62 -11.25
N ARG A 92 2.67 6.89 -12.55
CA ARG A 92 1.74 6.34 -13.55
C ARG A 92 1.92 4.83 -13.71
N ALA A 93 3.15 4.34 -13.78
CA ALA A 93 3.43 2.91 -13.86
C ALA A 93 2.86 2.17 -12.63
N TYR A 94 3.03 2.74 -11.45
CA TYR A 94 2.45 2.20 -10.22
C TYR A 94 0.92 2.22 -10.26
N GLY A 95 0.33 3.32 -10.67
CA GLY A 95 -1.13 3.47 -10.75
C GLY A 95 -1.81 2.54 -11.76
N ALA A 96 -1.04 2.04 -12.74
CA ALA A 96 -1.56 1.18 -13.80
C ALA A 96 -1.64 -0.30 -13.42
N ILE A 97 -0.98 -0.73 -12.37
CA ILE A 97 -0.94 -2.14 -11.95
C ILE A 97 -2.03 -2.45 -10.91
N LYS A 98 -2.34 -3.73 -10.76
CA LYS A 98 -3.35 -4.18 -9.80
C LYS A 98 -2.89 -3.99 -8.35
N GLU A 99 -3.83 -3.90 -7.43
CA GLU A 99 -3.57 -3.68 -6.01
C GLU A 99 -2.59 -4.67 -5.39
N ASN A 100 -2.69 -5.96 -5.73
CA ASN A 100 -1.74 -6.96 -5.25
C ASN A 100 -0.32 -6.69 -5.73
N ASN A 101 -0.16 -6.22 -6.96
CA ASN A 101 1.14 -5.86 -7.52
C ASN A 101 1.65 -4.55 -6.93
N GLN A 102 0.77 -3.61 -6.64
CA GLN A 102 1.13 -2.38 -5.93
C GLN A 102 1.68 -2.71 -4.54
N LEU A 103 1.02 -3.59 -3.81
CA LEU A 103 1.51 -4.06 -2.52
C LEU A 103 2.85 -4.79 -2.65
N LEU A 104 3.02 -5.58 -3.71
CA LEU A 104 4.27 -6.27 -4.00
C LEU A 104 5.43 -5.29 -4.24
N VAL A 105 5.19 -4.16 -4.88
CA VAL A 105 6.21 -3.11 -5.08
C VAL A 105 6.78 -2.67 -3.73
N TRP A 106 5.92 -2.33 -2.77
CA TRP A 106 6.37 -1.91 -1.45
C TRP A 106 7.09 -3.01 -0.70
N TYR A 107 6.62 -4.26 -0.83
CA TYR A 107 7.28 -5.42 -0.25
C TYR A 107 8.68 -5.61 -0.83
N ALA A 108 8.81 -5.60 -2.16
CA ALA A 108 10.09 -5.77 -2.83
C ALA A 108 11.08 -4.67 -2.45
N TRP A 109 10.62 -3.43 -2.36
CA TRP A 109 11.45 -2.31 -1.94
C TRP A 109 11.86 -2.43 -0.47
N ALA A 110 10.98 -2.89 0.39
CA ALA A 110 11.32 -3.13 1.80
C ALA A 110 12.37 -4.23 1.96
N VAL A 111 12.26 -5.31 1.21
CA VAL A 111 13.27 -6.39 1.20
C VAL A 111 14.64 -5.86 0.78
N GLY A 112 14.69 -4.94 -0.17
CA GLY A 112 15.94 -4.37 -0.67
C GLY A 112 16.53 -3.24 0.17
N MET A 113 15.83 -2.76 1.18
CA MET A 113 16.30 -1.61 1.97
C MET A 113 17.64 -1.88 2.65
N GLY A 114 18.54 -0.91 2.49
CA GLY A 114 19.91 -1.03 2.99
C GLY A 114 20.85 -1.77 2.05
N ASP A 115 20.35 -2.30 0.93
CA ASP A 115 21.14 -2.95 -0.13
C ASP A 115 20.88 -2.25 -1.46
N THR A 116 19.85 -2.66 -2.18
CA THR A 116 19.49 -2.08 -3.49
C THR A 116 18.53 -0.92 -3.39
N VAL A 117 17.95 -0.68 -2.22
CA VAL A 117 16.95 0.38 -1.96
C VAL A 117 17.42 1.27 -0.82
N VAL A 118 17.14 2.55 -0.94
CA VAL A 118 17.42 3.56 0.10
C VAL A 118 16.83 3.13 1.44
N ASP A 119 17.65 3.21 2.50
CA ASP A 119 17.27 2.77 3.85
C ASP A 119 16.69 3.93 4.68
N LEU A 120 16.01 3.58 5.77
CA LEU A 120 15.69 4.53 6.82
C LEU A 120 16.97 4.96 7.55
N PRO A 121 17.07 6.22 7.97
CA PRO A 121 18.18 6.62 8.85
C PRO A 121 18.23 5.73 10.11
N SER A 122 19.40 5.32 10.51
CA SER A 122 19.60 4.48 11.70
C SER A 122 19.07 5.12 12.98
N THR A 123 18.95 6.43 13.00
CA THR A 123 18.44 7.23 14.11
C THR A 123 16.93 7.48 14.04
N TYR A 124 16.25 6.94 13.01
CA TYR A 124 14.83 7.18 12.83
C TYR A 124 14.01 6.61 14.00
N GLN A 125 13.17 7.46 14.57
CA GLN A 125 12.25 7.09 15.65
C GLN A 125 10.82 7.19 15.13
N PRO A 126 10.07 6.06 15.08
CA PRO A 126 8.68 6.10 14.68
C PRO A 126 7.85 7.00 15.61
N THR A 127 6.95 7.77 15.03
CA THR A 127 6.03 8.60 15.81
C THR A 127 5.00 7.74 16.52
N LYS A 128 4.32 8.34 17.52
CA LYS A 128 3.21 7.67 18.21
C LYS A 128 2.12 7.24 17.23
N GLU A 129 1.81 8.08 16.24
CA GLU A 129 0.80 7.81 15.23
C GLU A 129 1.16 6.58 14.38
N ILE A 130 2.41 6.44 14.00
CA ILE A 130 2.89 5.25 13.27
C ILE A 130 2.76 4.01 14.16
N ASN A 131 3.22 4.09 15.39
CA ASN A 131 3.19 2.95 16.32
C ASN A 131 1.75 2.52 16.65
N ASP A 132 0.85 3.47 16.85
CA ASP A 132 -0.57 3.18 17.10
C ASP A 132 -1.20 2.48 15.89
N LEU A 133 -0.93 2.96 14.68
CA LEU A 133 -1.45 2.35 13.46
C LEU A 133 -0.92 0.92 13.28
N LEU A 134 0.38 0.71 13.50
CA LEU A 134 0.98 -0.63 13.42
C LEU A 134 0.33 -1.59 14.43
N SER A 135 0.15 -1.15 15.67
CA SER A 135 -0.44 -1.98 16.73
C SER A 135 -1.89 -2.37 16.43
N GLN A 136 -2.67 -1.44 15.89
CA GLN A 136 -4.05 -1.71 15.52
C GLN A 136 -4.13 -2.73 14.39
N ILE A 137 -3.26 -2.63 13.39
CA ILE A 137 -3.23 -3.58 12.26
C ILE A 137 -2.75 -4.96 12.72
N GLU A 138 -1.75 -5.02 13.61
CA GLU A 138 -1.29 -6.31 14.18
C GLU A 138 -2.41 -7.08 14.87
N GLY A 139 -3.37 -6.39 15.47
CA GLY A 139 -4.51 -6.99 16.16
C GLY A 139 -5.59 -7.53 15.24
N LEU A 140 -5.51 -7.29 13.94
CA LEU A 140 -6.51 -7.74 12.97
C LEU A 140 -6.23 -9.16 12.50
N GLU A 141 -7.28 -9.84 12.01
CA GLU A 141 -7.14 -11.10 11.29
C GLU A 141 -6.39 -10.87 9.97
N PHE A 142 -5.75 -11.92 9.45
CA PHE A 142 -4.92 -11.84 8.24
C PHE A 142 -5.68 -11.23 7.05
N GLU A 143 -6.91 -11.65 6.80
CA GLU A 143 -7.70 -11.14 5.67
C GLU A 143 -8.02 -9.65 5.82
N GLU A 144 -8.28 -9.20 7.04
CA GLU A 144 -8.50 -7.79 7.34
C GLU A 144 -7.22 -6.98 7.17
N GLN A 145 -6.08 -7.51 7.60
CA GLN A 145 -4.76 -6.90 7.39
C GLN A 145 -4.51 -6.69 5.90
N MET A 146 -4.74 -7.73 5.09
CA MET A 146 -4.55 -7.67 3.64
C MET A 146 -5.51 -6.67 2.99
N SER A 147 -6.73 -6.58 3.47
CA SER A 147 -7.70 -5.58 2.99
C SER A 147 -7.22 -4.16 3.24
N VAL A 148 -6.70 -3.87 4.43
CA VAL A 148 -6.12 -2.56 4.77
C VAL A 148 -4.93 -2.25 3.86
N PHE A 149 -4.00 -3.19 3.70
CA PHE A 149 -2.79 -2.98 2.90
C PHE A 149 -3.11 -2.75 1.42
N ARG A 150 -4.04 -3.53 0.85
CA ARG A 150 -4.47 -3.35 -0.55
C ARG A 150 -5.15 -2.00 -0.75
N THR A 151 -6.00 -1.60 0.18
CA THR A 151 -6.69 -0.31 0.09
C THR A 151 -5.70 0.85 0.15
N ILE A 152 -4.78 0.82 1.11
CA ILE A 152 -3.73 1.83 1.22
C ILE A 152 -2.89 1.89 -0.04
N SER A 153 -2.38 0.75 -0.50
CA SER A 153 -1.51 0.68 -1.68
C SER A 153 -2.25 1.10 -2.95
N GLY A 154 -3.52 0.74 -3.06
CA GLY A 154 -4.34 1.05 -4.24
C GLY A 154 -4.72 2.52 -4.37
N GLU A 155 -4.68 3.28 -3.30
CA GLU A 155 -4.96 4.71 -3.31
C GLU A 155 -3.74 5.57 -3.70
N LEU A 156 -2.56 4.98 -3.80
CA LEU A 156 -1.33 5.68 -4.14
C LEU A 156 -1.08 5.66 -5.65
N GLY A 157 -0.08 6.42 -6.08
CA GLY A 157 0.26 6.55 -7.48
C GLY A 157 -0.70 7.47 -8.24
N TYR A 158 -0.40 7.68 -9.51
CA TYR A 158 -1.20 8.55 -10.37
C TYR A 158 -1.96 7.74 -11.42
N THR A 159 -3.22 8.07 -11.62
CA THR A 159 -4.03 7.54 -12.70
C THR A 159 -4.94 8.64 -13.24
N ASP A 160 -5.13 8.67 -14.57
CA ASP A 160 -6.07 9.57 -15.22
C ASP A 160 -7.52 9.15 -14.96
N VAL A 161 -7.73 7.87 -14.63
CA VAL A 161 -9.04 7.35 -14.26
C VAL A 161 -9.25 7.64 -12.78
N LYS A 162 -10.02 8.68 -12.48
CA LYS A 162 -10.38 8.97 -11.09
C LYS A 162 -11.17 7.79 -10.54
N PRO A 163 -10.73 7.18 -9.41
CA PRO A 163 -11.57 6.19 -8.76
C PRO A 163 -12.86 6.89 -8.35
N ILE A 164 -13.96 6.40 -8.89
CA ILE A 164 -15.28 6.89 -8.51
C ILE A 164 -15.56 6.27 -7.14
N ALA A 165 -15.90 7.12 -6.15
CA ALA A 165 -16.18 6.70 -4.78
C ALA A 165 -17.31 5.66 -4.69
N THR A 166 -18.05 5.49 -5.78
CA THR A 166 -19.18 4.58 -5.89
C THR A 166 -18.96 3.58 -7.03
N GLN A 167 -17.75 3.07 -7.19
CA GLN A 167 -17.41 2.17 -8.28
C GLN A 167 -18.29 0.92 -8.30
N ALA A 168 -18.77 0.46 -7.13
CA ALA A 168 -19.74 -0.61 -7.05
C ALA A 168 -21.11 -0.24 -7.60
N GLU A 169 -21.50 1.03 -7.53
CA GLU A 169 -22.73 1.54 -8.10
C GLU A 169 -22.59 1.87 -9.60
N THR A 170 -21.44 2.35 -10.01
CA THR A 170 -21.14 2.61 -11.41
C THR A 170 -21.00 1.34 -12.22
N GLY A 171 -20.63 0.22 -11.62
CA GLY A 171 -20.68 -1.08 -12.25
C GLY A 171 -22.08 -1.49 -12.67
N LYS A 172 -23.13 -0.88 -12.07
CA LYS A 172 -24.53 -1.11 -12.43
C LYS A 172 -25.00 -0.20 -13.56
N THR A 173 -24.35 0.92 -13.77
CA THR A 173 -24.74 1.88 -14.81
C THR A 173 -23.96 1.71 -16.11
N SER A 174 -22.81 1.08 -16.06
CA SER A 174 -21.98 0.84 -17.23
C SER A 174 -22.49 -0.29 -18.14
N SER A 175 -23.58 -0.95 -17.79
CA SER A 175 -24.23 -1.96 -18.62
C SER A 175 -25.19 -1.38 -19.66
N LEU A 176 -25.17 -0.09 -19.86
CA LEU A 176 -25.88 0.59 -20.93
C LEU A 176 -24.97 0.71 -22.19
#